data_a00bd6b87b21377b28b3ec436ae4eecb
#
_entry.id   a00bd6b87b21377b28b3ec436ae4eecb
#
_cell.length_a   1.000
_cell.length_b   1.000
_cell.length_c   1.000
_cell.angle_alpha   90.00
_cell.angle_beta   90.00
_cell.angle_gamma   90.00
#
_symmetry.space_group_name_H-M   'P 1'
#
loop_
_entity.id
_entity.type
_entity.pdbx_description
1 polymer ?
#
loop_
_entity_poly.entity_id
_entity_poly.type
_entity_poly.pdbx_seq_one_letter_code
_entity_poly.pdbx_strand_id
1 'polypeptide(L)'
;MNNILVIRSSVNGENSVSNQMLNTFLTQLRAKHPTLNVIERDLAQHPIPALTPETVGAIRAGVTESATQVQADQLANTLIEEIKSADAIAIGIPRYNFHVPATLKSYIDYIARPRVTFQYGANGPEGLLPHDTPVYGFVASAGYYSNNPEADYLSSWLKQVFAFVGLNNLELIHTEGFAMGEEHAKAAFAKTHERIAQIVA
;
A
#
# COMPACT_ATOMS: atom_id res chain seq x y z
N MET A 1 -9.64 -14.29 -9.89
CA MET A 1 -8.57 -13.26 -9.76
C MET A 1 -7.52 -13.54 -10.83
N ASN A 2 -7.23 -12.56 -11.67
CA ASN A 2 -6.28 -12.68 -12.78
C ASN A 2 -5.01 -11.84 -12.51
N ASN A 3 -5.17 -10.64 -11.94
CA ASN A 3 -4.08 -9.71 -11.69
C ASN A 3 -4.04 -9.28 -10.23
N ILE A 4 -2.85 -9.23 -9.64
CA ILE A 4 -2.63 -8.61 -8.33
C ILE A 4 -1.49 -7.61 -8.41
N LEU A 5 -1.70 -6.41 -7.84
CA LEU A 5 -0.64 -5.43 -7.63
C LEU A 5 -0.01 -5.65 -6.25
N VAL A 6 1.28 -5.84 -6.24
CA VAL A 6 2.08 -6.07 -5.02
C VAL A 6 3.01 -4.89 -4.81
N ILE A 7 2.87 -4.22 -3.65
CA ILE A 7 3.68 -3.04 -3.30
C ILE A 7 4.55 -3.39 -2.09
N ARG A 8 5.88 -3.35 -2.27
CA ARG A 8 6.86 -3.52 -1.20
C ARG A 8 7.41 -2.17 -0.81
N SER A 9 7.28 -1.81 0.47
CA SER A 9 7.74 -0.51 0.94
C SER A 9 8.88 -0.57 1.97
N SER A 10 9.27 -1.78 2.39
CA SER A 10 10.31 -1.97 3.38
C SER A 10 11.72 -1.92 2.79
N VAL A 11 12.59 -1.13 3.39
CA VAL A 11 14.02 -1.07 3.03
C VAL A 11 14.84 -2.28 3.54
N ASN A 12 14.24 -3.15 4.36
CA ASN A 12 14.92 -4.32 4.92
C ASN A 12 14.89 -5.56 4.00
N GLY A 13 14.38 -5.43 2.77
CA GLY A 13 14.32 -6.51 1.79
C GLY A 13 13.65 -7.78 2.33
N GLU A 14 14.34 -8.93 2.20
CA GLU A 14 13.83 -10.23 2.66
C GLU A 14 13.77 -10.37 4.21
N ASN A 15 14.56 -9.60 4.94
CA ASN A 15 14.54 -9.58 6.40
C ASN A 15 13.34 -8.81 6.97
N SER A 16 12.52 -8.21 6.11
CA SER A 16 11.34 -7.46 6.52
C SER A 16 10.18 -8.37 6.90
N VAL A 17 9.66 -8.21 8.11
CA VAL A 17 8.46 -8.94 8.56
C VAL A 17 7.26 -8.67 7.65
N SER A 18 7.02 -7.44 7.23
CA SER A 18 5.91 -7.12 6.31
C SER A 18 6.06 -7.79 4.94
N ASN A 19 7.29 -7.89 4.41
CA ASN A 19 7.55 -8.60 3.14
C ASN A 19 7.40 -10.13 3.31
N GLN A 20 7.79 -10.70 4.46
CA GLN A 20 7.59 -12.13 4.74
C GLN A 20 6.11 -12.49 4.78
N MET A 21 5.26 -11.67 5.43
CA MET A 21 3.81 -11.88 5.45
C MET A 21 3.20 -11.73 4.06
N LEU A 22 3.62 -10.74 3.30
CA LEU A 22 3.23 -10.55 1.91
C LEU A 22 3.62 -11.76 1.04
N ASN A 23 4.82 -12.31 1.20
CA ASN A 23 5.27 -13.51 0.49
C ASN A 23 4.45 -14.75 0.87
N THR A 24 4.09 -14.91 2.15
CA THR A 24 3.20 -15.99 2.62
C THR A 24 1.83 -15.90 1.94
N PHE A 25 1.25 -14.70 1.90
CA PHE A 25 -0.02 -14.43 1.20
C PHE A 25 0.07 -14.77 -0.28
N LEU A 26 1.08 -14.29 -0.99
CA LEU A 26 1.27 -14.56 -2.41
C LEU A 26 1.48 -16.04 -2.72
N THR A 27 2.20 -16.75 -1.86
CA THR A 27 2.42 -18.20 -2.03
C THR A 27 1.11 -18.97 -1.95
N GLN A 28 0.26 -18.67 -0.97
CA GLN A 28 -1.04 -19.31 -0.83
C GLN A 28 -1.99 -18.90 -1.96
N LEU A 29 -1.98 -17.63 -2.35
CA LEU A 29 -2.83 -17.11 -3.42
C LEU A 29 -2.48 -17.75 -4.78
N ARG A 30 -1.18 -17.92 -5.09
CA ARG A 30 -0.72 -18.60 -6.31
C ARG A 30 -1.09 -20.07 -6.34
N ALA A 31 -1.09 -20.76 -5.19
CA ALA A 31 -1.55 -22.13 -5.12
C ALA A 31 -3.04 -22.26 -5.50
N LYS A 32 -3.86 -21.27 -5.14
CA LYS A 32 -5.30 -21.22 -5.48
C LYS A 32 -5.54 -20.69 -6.90
N HIS A 33 -4.69 -19.80 -7.39
CA HIS A 33 -4.78 -19.17 -8.71
C HIS A 33 -3.48 -19.38 -9.50
N PRO A 34 -3.26 -20.55 -10.13
CA PRO A 34 -1.98 -20.86 -10.78
C PRO A 34 -1.62 -19.93 -11.95
N THR A 35 -2.59 -19.26 -12.55
CA THR A 35 -2.41 -18.31 -13.67
C THR A 35 -2.34 -16.86 -13.22
N LEU A 36 -2.23 -16.61 -11.90
CA LEU A 36 -2.20 -15.26 -11.34
C LEU A 36 -1.01 -14.46 -11.88
N ASN A 37 -1.30 -13.37 -12.54
CA ASN A 37 -0.31 -12.37 -12.93
C ASN A 37 -0.02 -11.42 -11.76
N VAL A 38 1.24 -11.25 -11.44
CA VAL A 38 1.70 -10.39 -10.33
C VAL A 38 2.43 -9.20 -10.92
N ILE A 39 1.88 -8.01 -10.72
CA ILE A 39 2.54 -6.73 -11.00
C ILE A 39 3.24 -6.32 -9.71
N GLU A 40 4.56 -6.24 -9.70
CA GLU A 40 5.34 -5.94 -8.50
C GLU A 40 5.96 -4.54 -8.55
N ARG A 41 5.76 -3.79 -7.46
CA ARG A 41 6.33 -2.47 -7.19
C ARG A 41 7.20 -2.53 -5.94
N ASP A 42 8.51 -2.64 -6.08
CA ASP A 42 9.44 -2.53 -4.95
C ASP A 42 9.92 -1.07 -4.81
N LEU A 43 9.34 -0.38 -3.83
CA LEU A 43 9.62 1.03 -3.56
C LEU A 43 10.96 1.25 -2.85
N ALA A 44 11.60 0.20 -2.36
CA ALA A 44 12.95 0.29 -1.81
C ALA A 44 14.01 0.22 -2.92
N GLN A 45 13.79 -0.63 -3.93
CA GLN A 45 14.71 -0.75 -5.06
C GLN A 45 14.47 0.32 -6.13
N HIS A 46 13.19 0.70 -6.34
CA HIS A 46 12.78 1.70 -7.33
C HIS A 46 11.91 2.78 -6.65
N PRO A 47 12.55 3.68 -5.87
CA PRO A 47 11.81 4.68 -5.09
C PRO A 47 11.09 5.67 -5.99
N ILE A 48 9.85 5.98 -5.63
CA ILE A 48 9.12 7.09 -6.24
C ILE A 48 9.73 8.40 -5.71
N PRO A 49 10.11 9.34 -6.57
CA PRO A 49 10.68 10.62 -6.14
C PRO A 49 9.71 11.40 -5.24
N ALA A 50 10.24 12.09 -4.24
CA ALA A 50 9.41 13.02 -3.47
C ALA A 50 8.91 14.16 -4.38
N LEU A 51 7.70 14.70 -4.07
CA LEU A 51 7.19 15.87 -4.79
C LEU A 51 8.11 17.08 -4.59
N THR A 52 8.35 17.80 -5.67
CA THR A 52 9.10 19.05 -5.70
C THR A 52 8.19 20.18 -6.18
N PRO A 53 8.58 21.47 -6.02
CA PRO A 53 7.84 22.59 -6.63
C PRO A 53 7.64 22.42 -8.14
N GLU A 54 8.57 21.75 -8.84
CA GLU A 54 8.47 21.50 -10.27
C GLU A 54 7.45 20.38 -10.58
N THR A 55 7.56 19.24 -9.90
CA THR A 55 6.74 18.05 -10.19
C THR A 55 5.32 18.09 -9.65
N VAL A 56 5.05 18.89 -8.61
CA VAL A 56 3.70 19.03 -8.04
C VAL A 56 2.68 19.55 -9.05
N GLY A 57 3.12 20.45 -9.98
CA GLY A 57 2.29 20.95 -11.07
C GLY A 57 1.89 19.86 -12.05
N ALA A 58 2.80 18.94 -12.38
CA ALA A 58 2.51 17.79 -13.23
C ALA A 58 1.47 16.87 -12.59
N ILE A 59 1.65 16.51 -11.32
CA ILE A 59 0.77 15.58 -10.60
C ILE A 59 -0.63 16.18 -10.37
N ARG A 60 -0.71 17.45 -9.95
CA ARG A 60 -1.99 18.06 -9.53
C ARG A 60 -2.75 18.77 -10.65
N ALA A 61 -2.04 19.30 -11.63
CA ALA A 61 -2.63 20.13 -12.69
C ALA A 61 -2.34 19.63 -14.11
N GLY A 62 -1.56 18.56 -14.29
CA GLY A 62 -1.19 18.01 -15.60
C GLY A 62 -0.25 18.93 -16.39
N VAL A 63 0.54 19.75 -15.71
CA VAL A 63 1.54 20.63 -16.35
C VAL A 63 2.72 19.79 -16.84
N THR A 64 3.06 19.88 -18.13
CA THR A 64 4.09 19.07 -18.77
C THR A 64 5.01 19.94 -19.65
N GLU A 65 5.50 21.04 -19.09
CA GLU A 65 6.33 22.04 -19.80
C GLU A 65 7.82 21.69 -19.79
N SER A 66 8.27 20.84 -18.83
CA SER A 66 9.65 20.37 -18.74
C SER A 66 9.76 18.84 -18.85
N ALA A 67 10.95 18.33 -19.18
CA ALA A 67 11.19 16.88 -19.21
C ALA A 67 10.93 16.21 -17.84
N THR A 68 11.28 16.88 -16.74
CA THR A 68 11.02 16.41 -15.37
C THR A 68 9.52 16.27 -15.10
N GLN A 69 8.72 17.24 -15.53
CA GLN A 69 7.26 17.21 -15.39
C GLN A 69 6.62 16.11 -16.23
N VAL A 70 7.08 15.94 -17.49
CA VAL A 70 6.63 14.84 -18.36
C VAL A 70 6.91 13.48 -17.71
N GLN A 71 8.12 13.26 -17.17
CA GLN A 71 8.47 12.03 -16.48
C GLN A 71 7.61 11.77 -15.25
N ALA A 72 7.35 12.81 -14.44
CA ALA A 72 6.50 12.71 -13.26
C ALA A 72 5.05 12.36 -13.62
N ASP A 73 4.50 12.98 -14.66
CA ASP A 73 3.16 12.68 -15.19
C ASP A 73 3.06 11.23 -15.71
N GLN A 74 4.03 10.80 -16.51
CA GLN A 74 4.08 9.43 -17.03
C GLN A 74 4.19 8.40 -15.90
N LEU A 75 5.02 8.65 -14.90
CA LEU A 75 5.14 7.78 -13.74
C LEU A 75 3.81 7.69 -12.98
N ALA A 76 3.16 8.82 -12.68
CA ALA A 76 1.88 8.85 -12.00
C ALA A 76 0.81 8.09 -12.78
N ASN A 77 0.73 8.27 -14.11
CA ASN A 77 -0.18 7.53 -14.97
C ASN A 77 0.08 6.01 -14.89
N THR A 78 1.34 5.58 -14.96
CA THR A 78 1.71 4.16 -14.83
C THR A 78 1.24 3.57 -13.51
N LEU A 79 1.52 4.24 -12.38
CA LEU A 79 1.12 3.78 -11.04
C LEU A 79 -0.40 3.67 -10.89
N ILE A 80 -1.16 4.60 -11.47
CA ILE A 80 -2.62 4.62 -11.43
C ILE A 80 -3.19 3.49 -12.31
N GLU A 81 -2.64 3.26 -13.50
CA GLU A 81 -3.10 2.17 -14.36
C GLU A 81 -2.79 0.78 -13.77
N GLU A 82 -1.68 0.61 -13.05
CA GLU A 82 -1.40 -0.61 -12.28
C GLU A 82 -2.49 -0.89 -11.24
N ILE A 83 -2.95 0.15 -10.52
CA ILE A 83 -4.05 0.03 -9.55
C ILE A 83 -5.36 -0.36 -10.26
N LYS A 84 -5.70 0.33 -11.36
CA LYS A 84 -6.95 0.09 -12.09
C LYS A 84 -7.03 -1.28 -12.75
N SER A 85 -5.88 -1.84 -13.16
CA SER A 85 -5.78 -3.13 -13.80
C SER A 85 -5.77 -4.32 -12.83
N ALA A 86 -5.61 -4.06 -11.53
CA ALA A 86 -5.52 -5.08 -10.50
C ALA A 86 -6.90 -5.50 -9.99
N ASP A 87 -7.12 -6.81 -9.88
CA ASP A 87 -8.30 -7.40 -9.20
C ASP A 87 -8.14 -7.34 -7.67
N ALA A 88 -6.91 -7.20 -7.18
CA ALA A 88 -6.58 -7.01 -5.77
C ALA A 88 -5.24 -6.29 -5.61
N ILE A 89 -5.03 -5.65 -4.46
CA ILE A 89 -3.77 -4.97 -4.12
C ILE A 89 -3.25 -5.54 -2.80
N ALA A 90 -1.96 -5.85 -2.72
CA ALA A 90 -1.30 -6.31 -1.50
C ALA A 90 -0.08 -5.44 -1.20
N ILE A 91 0.00 -4.91 0.02
CA ILE A 91 1.01 -3.92 0.40
C ILE A 91 1.76 -4.38 1.65
N GLY A 92 3.09 -4.51 1.57
CA GLY A 92 3.96 -4.68 2.73
C GLY A 92 4.28 -3.34 3.38
N ILE A 93 3.86 -3.15 4.63
CA ILE A 93 3.91 -1.85 5.33
C ILE A 93 4.64 -2.01 6.67
N PRO A 94 5.95 -1.77 6.73
CA PRO A 94 6.62 -1.65 8.02
C PRO A 94 6.27 -0.33 8.68
N ARG A 95 6.10 -0.34 10.02
CA ARG A 95 5.93 0.88 10.81
C ARG A 95 7.31 1.47 11.12
N TYR A 96 7.66 2.56 10.45
CA TYR A 96 8.88 3.33 10.71
C TYR A 96 8.53 4.61 11.46
N ASN A 97 9.07 4.77 12.67
CA ASN A 97 8.83 5.97 13.49
C ASN A 97 7.33 6.34 13.55
N PHE A 98 6.48 5.34 13.89
CA PHE A 98 5.01 5.43 14.05
C PHE A 98 4.21 5.61 12.76
N HIS A 99 4.85 5.67 11.58
CA HIS A 99 4.18 5.93 10.30
C HIS A 99 4.65 4.96 9.21
N VAL A 100 4.11 5.13 7.99
CA VAL A 100 4.57 4.41 6.79
C VAL A 100 5.97 4.90 6.38
N PRO A 101 6.76 4.08 5.64
CA PRO A 101 8.00 4.52 5.02
C PRO A 101 7.80 5.73 4.10
N ALA A 102 8.80 6.62 4.03
CA ALA A 102 8.77 7.77 3.13
C ALA A 102 8.54 7.38 1.66
N THR A 103 9.06 6.23 1.25
CA THR A 103 8.87 5.68 -0.10
C THR A 103 7.40 5.37 -0.39
N LEU A 104 6.65 4.80 0.57
CA LEU A 104 5.22 4.56 0.43
C LEU A 104 4.43 5.88 0.44
N LYS A 105 4.85 6.85 1.25
CA LYS A 105 4.23 8.19 1.23
C LYS A 105 4.40 8.86 -0.14
N SER A 106 5.61 8.80 -0.73
CA SER A 106 5.84 9.32 -2.09
C SER A 106 4.98 8.63 -3.14
N TYR A 107 4.84 7.28 -3.07
CA TYR A 107 3.93 6.53 -3.94
C TYR A 107 2.49 7.07 -3.86
N ILE A 108 1.98 7.26 -2.63
CA ILE A 108 0.63 7.78 -2.38
C ILE A 108 0.49 9.21 -2.91
N ASP A 109 1.50 10.06 -2.77
CA ASP A 109 1.48 11.43 -3.29
C ASP A 109 1.37 11.49 -4.83
N TYR A 110 1.93 10.49 -5.53
CA TYR A 110 1.83 10.39 -6.99
C TYR A 110 0.49 9.86 -7.48
N ILE A 111 -0.13 8.94 -6.73
CA ILE A 111 -1.44 8.39 -7.10
C ILE A 111 -2.61 9.28 -6.66
N ALA A 112 -2.45 10.16 -5.68
CA ALA A 112 -3.47 11.11 -5.23
C ALA A 112 -3.57 12.30 -6.21
N ARG A 113 -4.25 12.07 -7.34
CA ARG A 113 -4.31 12.98 -8.49
C ARG A 113 -5.73 13.54 -8.69
N PRO A 114 -5.92 14.88 -8.61
CA PRO A 114 -7.23 15.51 -8.81
C PRO A 114 -7.85 15.14 -10.16
N ARG A 115 -9.14 14.85 -10.19
CA ARG A 115 -9.93 14.47 -11.37
C ARG A 115 -9.52 13.16 -12.04
N VAL A 116 -8.56 12.43 -11.47
CA VAL A 116 -8.11 11.11 -11.95
C VAL A 116 -8.38 10.03 -10.93
N THR A 117 -8.00 10.25 -9.66
CA THR A 117 -8.20 9.30 -8.56
C THR A 117 -9.10 9.85 -7.46
N PHE A 118 -9.32 11.15 -7.44
CA PHE A 118 -10.32 11.81 -6.59
C PHE A 118 -10.80 13.10 -7.22
N GLN A 119 -11.96 13.60 -6.75
CA GLN A 119 -12.48 14.91 -7.09
C GLN A 119 -13.18 15.55 -5.89
N TYR A 120 -13.47 16.83 -5.95
CA TYR A 120 -14.30 17.51 -4.97
C TYR A 120 -15.72 17.66 -5.52
N GLY A 121 -16.66 16.94 -4.90
CA GLY A 121 -18.09 17.02 -5.18
C GLY A 121 -18.81 17.96 -4.22
N ALA A 122 -20.14 18.05 -4.35
CA ALA A 122 -20.98 18.90 -3.50
C ALA A 122 -20.93 18.55 -2.01
N ASN A 123 -20.65 17.28 -1.68
CA ASN A 123 -20.62 16.76 -0.31
C ASN A 123 -19.20 16.52 0.22
N GLY A 124 -18.16 16.99 -0.48
CA GLY A 124 -16.77 16.81 -0.10
C GLY A 124 -15.96 15.99 -1.12
N PRO A 125 -14.81 15.45 -0.73
CA PRO A 125 -13.99 14.66 -1.63
C PRO A 125 -14.65 13.33 -1.97
N GLU A 126 -14.56 12.93 -3.24
CA GLU A 126 -15.05 11.69 -3.81
C GLU A 126 -13.88 10.94 -4.44
N GLY A 127 -13.64 9.68 -4.06
CA GLY A 127 -12.65 8.82 -4.68
C GLY A 127 -13.15 8.27 -6.01
N LEU A 128 -12.24 8.09 -6.97
CA LEU A 128 -12.57 7.68 -8.34
C LEU A 128 -11.96 6.32 -8.73
N LEU A 129 -11.09 5.73 -7.89
CA LEU A 129 -10.58 4.39 -8.12
C LEU A 129 -11.66 3.33 -7.82
N PRO A 130 -11.54 2.09 -8.34
CA PRO A 130 -12.55 1.04 -8.13
C PRO A 130 -12.80 0.75 -6.65
N HIS A 131 -14.00 1.05 -6.16
CA HIS A 131 -14.35 1.00 -4.74
C HIS A 131 -14.32 -0.41 -4.12
N ASP A 132 -14.57 -1.43 -4.93
CA ASP A 132 -14.67 -2.83 -4.49
C ASP A 132 -13.34 -3.59 -4.57
N THR A 133 -12.29 -2.99 -5.17
CA THR A 133 -10.98 -3.63 -5.25
C THR A 133 -10.45 -3.90 -3.84
N PRO A 134 -10.24 -5.18 -3.44
CA PRO A 134 -9.71 -5.49 -2.11
C PRO A 134 -8.26 -5.05 -2.00
N VAL A 135 -7.94 -4.38 -0.90
CA VAL A 135 -6.60 -3.93 -0.54
C VAL A 135 -6.18 -4.59 0.77
N TYR A 136 -5.11 -5.38 0.74
CA TYR A 136 -4.56 -6.08 1.90
C TYR A 136 -3.25 -5.42 2.33
N GLY A 137 -3.28 -4.70 3.45
CA GLY A 137 -2.11 -4.05 4.04
C GLY A 137 -1.48 -4.91 5.14
N PHE A 138 -0.28 -5.46 4.90
CA PHE A 138 0.47 -6.24 5.87
C PHE A 138 1.33 -5.31 6.72
N VAL A 139 0.78 -4.88 7.85
CA VAL A 139 1.43 -3.92 8.76
C VAL A 139 2.31 -4.65 9.76
N ALA A 140 3.61 -4.36 9.76
CA ALA A 140 4.57 -4.92 10.70
C ALA A 140 5.06 -3.87 11.71
N SER A 141 4.93 -4.17 13.01
CA SER A 141 5.29 -3.26 14.10
C SER A 141 6.06 -3.99 15.20
N ALA A 142 7.20 -3.43 15.63
CA ALA A 142 8.02 -3.98 16.72
C ALA A 142 7.24 -4.05 18.06
N GLY A 143 6.47 -3.03 18.38
CA GLY A 143 5.55 -2.95 19.52
C GLY A 143 4.10 -3.21 19.13
N TYR A 144 3.17 -2.99 20.10
CA TYR A 144 1.73 -3.15 19.95
C TYR A 144 1.04 -1.80 19.75
N TYR A 145 0.18 -1.67 18.74
CA TYR A 145 -0.55 -0.44 18.39
C TYR A 145 -2.01 -0.68 18.05
N SER A 146 -2.38 -1.80 17.41
CA SER A 146 -3.72 -2.02 16.85
C SER A 146 -4.84 -2.00 17.88
N ASN A 147 -4.55 -2.26 19.16
CA ASN A 147 -5.50 -2.21 20.27
C ASN A 147 -5.55 -0.84 20.97
N ASN A 148 -4.79 0.15 20.50
CA ASN A 148 -4.79 1.51 21.04
C ASN A 148 -5.02 2.52 19.90
N PRO A 149 -6.29 2.90 19.64
CA PRO A 149 -6.63 3.82 18.55
C PRO A 149 -5.94 5.18 18.65
N GLU A 150 -5.62 5.64 19.86
CA GLU A 150 -4.93 6.91 20.07
C GLU A 150 -3.43 6.84 19.69
N ALA A 151 -2.83 5.65 19.70
CA ALA A 151 -1.45 5.43 19.31
C ALA A 151 -1.31 4.89 17.87
N ASP A 152 -2.40 4.38 17.26
CA ASP A 152 -2.39 3.80 15.91
C ASP A 152 -2.75 4.83 14.82
N TYR A 153 -1.97 5.89 14.75
CA TYR A 153 -2.10 6.91 13.69
C TYR A 153 -1.92 6.33 12.28
N LEU A 154 -1.05 5.32 12.13
CA LEU A 154 -0.77 4.70 10.84
C LEU A 154 -2.02 4.08 10.23
N SER A 155 -2.76 3.26 11.00
CA SER A 155 -3.96 2.60 10.49
C SER A 155 -5.07 3.59 10.17
N SER A 156 -5.26 4.60 11.01
CA SER A 156 -6.25 5.67 10.77
C SER A 156 -5.92 6.46 9.51
N TRP A 157 -4.66 6.81 9.33
CA TRP A 157 -4.19 7.54 8.15
C TRP A 157 -4.32 6.70 6.87
N LEU A 158 -3.95 5.42 6.90
CA LEU A 158 -4.10 4.52 5.75
C LEU A 158 -5.57 4.42 5.32
N LYS A 159 -6.49 4.19 6.27
CA LYS A 159 -7.92 4.15 5.98
C LYS A 159 -8.41 5.44 5.32
N GLN A 160 -7.99 6.58 5.87
CA GLN A 160 -8.39 7.89 5.34
C GLN A 160 -7.87 8.11 3.91
N VAL A 161 -6.58 7.84 3.65
CA VAL A 161 -5.97 8.14 2.35
C VAL A 161 -6.42 7.17 1.25
N PHE A 162 -6.62 5.89 1.58
CA PHE A 162 -7.16 4.93 0.62
C PHE A 162 -8.63 5.23 0.28
N ALA A 163 -9.45 5.55 1.27
CA ALA A 163 -10.82 5.99 1.04
C ALA A 163 -10.89 7.29 0.20
N PHE A 164 -9.96 8.22 0.46
CA PHE A 164 -9.88 9.48 -0.30
C PHE A 164 -9.69 9.26 -1.80
N VAL A 165 -8.95 8.24 -2.22
CA VAL A 165 -8.76 7.90 -3.63
C VAL A 165 -9.79 6.88 -4.16
N GLY A 166 -10.68 6.35 -3.32
CA GLY A 166 -11.76 5.43 -3.72
C GLY A 166 -11.54 3.98 -3.35
N LEU A 167 -10.38 3.60 -2.82
CA LEU A 167 -10.08 2.22 -2.41
C LEU A 167 -10.65 1.93 -1.01
N ASN A 168 -11.97 1.69 -0.93
CA ASN A 168 -12.69 1.58 0.33
C ASN A 168 -12.61 0.20 0.97
N ASN A 169 -12.29 -0.84 0.20
CA ASN A 169 -12.20 -2.22 0.68
C ASN A 169 -10.77 -2.53 1.19
N LEU A 170 -10.34 -1.80 2.23
CA LEU A 170 -9.03 -1.93 2.85
C LEU A 170 -9.10 -2.78 4.13
N GLU A 171 -8.36 -3.88 4.13
CA GLU A 171 -8.08 -4.68 5.32
C GLU A 171 -6.61 -4.53 5.75
N LEU A 172 -6.38 -4.18 7.03
CA LEU A 172 -5.05 -4.10 7.62
C LEU A 172 -4.79 -5.34 8.48
N ILE A 173 -3.80 -6.13 8.10
CA ILE A 173 -3.36 -7.35 8.79
C ILE A 173 -2.11 -7.01 9.60
N HIS A 174 -2.22 -7.03 10.92
CA HIS A 174 -1.18 -6.57 11.83
C HIS A 174 -0.32 -7.75 12.33
N THR A 175 1.00 -7.67 12.11
CA THR A 175 2.02 -8.49 12.77
C THR A 175 2.75 -7.59 13.75
N GLU A 176 2.39 -7.67 15.04
CA GLU A 176 2.80 -6.72 16.07
C GLU A 176 3.51 -7.40 17.23
N GLY A 177 4.38 -6.65 17.94
CA GLY A 177 5.06 -7.13 19.13
C GLY A 177 6.22 -8.11 18.84
N PHE A 178 6.64 -8.26 17.61
CA PHE A 178 7.67 -9.25 17.24
C PHE A 178 9.06 -8.93 17.83
N ALA A 179 9.31 -7.72 18.31
CA ALA A 179 10.53 -7.36 19.02
C ALA A 179 10.42 -7.49 20.56
N MET A 180 9.26 -7.93 21.08
CA MET A 180 9.02 -8.08 22.52
C MET A 180 9.49 -9.41 23.09
N GLY A 181 10.16 -10.23 22.30
CA GLY A 181 10.66 -11.56 22.65
C GLY A 181 10.14 -12.67 21.74
N GLU A 182 10.78 -13.83 21.83
CA GLU A 182 10.55 -14.95 20.89
C GLU A 182 9.10 -15.46 20.92
N GLU A 183 8.49 -15.59 22.09
CA GLU A 183 7.10 -16.06 22.23
C GLU A 183 6.10 -15.07 21.65
N HIS A 184 6.34 -13.75 21.83
CA HIS A 184 5.52 -12.70 21.21
C HIS A 184 5.64 -12.74 19.69
N ALA A 185 6.86 -12.91 19.17
CA ALA A 185 7.08 -13.04 17.73
C ALA A 185 6.34 -14.25 17.16
N LYS A 186 6.49 -15.45 17.78
CA LYS A 186 5.78 -16.67 17.34
C LYS A 186 4.26 -16.47 17.31
N ALA A 187 3.69 -15.89 18.37
CA ALA A 187 2.26 -15.62 18.46
C ALA A 187 1.78 -14.62 17.36
N ALA A 188 2.54 -13.54 17.12
CA ALA A 188 2.24 -12.56 16.09
C ALA A 188 2.23 -13.18 14.68
N PHE A 189 3.25 -13.98 14.36
CA PHE A 189 3.34 -14.68 13.08
C PHE A 189 2.21 -15.70 12.92
N ALA A 190 1.92 -16.52 13.94
CA ALA A 190 0.85 -17.52 13.90
C ALA A 190 -0.52 -16.87 13.63
N LYS A 191 -0.85 -15.80 14.34
CA LYS A 191 -2.08 -15.02 14.13
C LYS A 191 -2.21 -14.47 12.70
N THR A 192 -1.11 -13.93 12.18
CA THR A 192 -1.10 -13.37 10.81
C THR A 192 -1.25 -14.49 9.77
N HIS A 193 -0.57 -15.63 9.93
CA HIS A 193 -0.70 -16.77 9.03
C HIS A 193 -2.13 -17.34 9.02
N GLU A 194 -2.77 -17.44 10.18
CA GLU A 194 -4.17 -17.85 10.28
C GLU A 194 -5.08 -16.87 9.50
N ARG A 195 -4.88 -15.54 9.67
CA ARG A 195 -5.68 -14.55 8.94
C ARG A 195 -5.45 -14.64 7.43
N ILE A 196 -4.21 -14.82 6.98
CA ILE A 196 -3.88 -15.02 5.56
C ILE A 196 -4.62 -16.24 5.00
N ALA A 197 -4.63 -17.36 5.73
CA ALA A 197 -5.32 -18.57 5.31
C ALA A 197 -6.84 -18.34 5.15
N GLN A 198 -7.46 -17.56 6.05
CA GLN A 198 -8.88 -17.20 5.97
C GLN A 198 -9.18 -16.30 4.76
N ILE A 199 -8.31 -15.35 4.44
CA ILE A 199 -8.47 -14.44 3.29
C ILE A 199 -8.38 -15.22 1.98
N VAL A 200 -7.48 -16.19 1.91
CA VAL A 200 -7.25 -16.99 0.70
C VAL A 200 -8.25 -18.14 0.57
N ALA A 201 -8.91 -18.60 1.64
CA ALA A 201 -9.89 -19.69 1.59
C ALA A 201 -11.06 -19.39 0.66
#